data_f129b50fddbda7bc9973610335284e33
#
_entry.id   f129b50fddbda7bc9973610335284e33
#
_cell.length_a   1.000
_cell.length_b   1.000
_cell.length_c   1.000
_cell.angle_alpha   90.00
_cell.angle_beta   90.00
_cell.angle_gamma   90.00
#
_symmetry.space_group_name_H-M   'P 1'
#
loop_
_entity.id
_entity.type
_entity.pdbx_description
1 polymer ?
#
loop_
_entity_poly.entity_id
_entity_poly.type
_entity_poly.pdbx_seq_one_letter_code
_entity_poly.pdbx_strand_id
1 'polypeptide(L)'
;MRADLEIIQQWIPANSRVLDLGCGNGELLSWLQEHRNVTGYGLEIDPDNIAACIDKGVNVIEQNLDLGLGNFADDSFDVVVMTQALQVVHYPDKILQEMLRVGRTCIITFPNFGHWRCRWYLARHGRMPVSDFLPYTWYNTPNIHFCTFA
;
A
#
# COMPACT_ATOMS: atom_id res chain seq x y z
N MET A 1 -5.51 11.96 7.96
CA MET A 1 -5.12 10.55 7.60
C MET A 1 -6.25 9.88 6.82
N ARG A 2 -5.95 9.04 5.84
CA ARG A 2 -6.98 8.27 5.12
C ARG A 2 -7.66 7.27 6.09
N ALA A 3 -8.96 7.04 5.91
CA ALA A 3 -9.74 6.17 6.80
C ALA A 3 -9.24 4.70 6.86
N ASP A 4 -8.67 4.19 5.77
CA ASP A 4 -8.06 2.86 5.74
C ASP A 4 -6.81 2.79 6.64
N LEU A 5 -6.00 3.84 6.66
CA LEU A 5 -4.81 3.91 7.52
C LEU A 5 -5.19 3.94 9.02
N GLU A 6 -6.30 4.60 9.39
CA GLU A 6 -6.81 4.63 10.77
C GLU A 6 -7.23 3.24 11.26
N ILE A 7 -7.65 2.35 10.37
CA ILE A 7 -7.96 0.96 10.69
C ILE A 7 -6.68 0.14 10.79
N ILE A 8 -5.80 0.25 9.80
CA ILE A 8 -4.56 -0.53 9.70
C ILE A 8 -3.65 -0.29 10.90
N GLN A 9 -3.50 0.96 11.33
CA GLN A 9 -2.65 1.31 12.48
C GLN A 9 -3.04 0.57 13.76
N GLN A 10 -4.32 0.16 13.91
CA GLN A 10 -4.77 -0.59 15.09
C GLN A 10 -4.31 -2.05 15.06
N TRP A 11 -4.03 -2.60 13.88
CA TRP A 11 -3.60 -3.98 13.68
C TRP A 11 -2.08 -4.16 13.80
N ILE A 12 -1.32 -3.06 13.77
CA ILE A 12 0.13 -3.08 13.88
C ILE A 12 0.54 -3.00 15.34
N PRO A 13 1.23 -4.03 15.89
CA PRO A 13 1.65 -4.02 17.28
C PRO A 13 2.67 -2.92 17.57
N ALA A 14 2.67 -2.41 18.79
CA ALA A 14 3.72 -1.50 19.24
C ALA A 14 5.09 -2.21 19.29
N ASN A 15 6.17 -1.44 19.10
CA ASN A 15 7.56 -1.92 19.07
C ASN A 15 7.87 -2.93 17.96
N SER A 16 7.04 -3.02 16.92
CA SER A 16 7.26 -3.92 15.78
C SER A 16 8.19 -3.28 14.73
N ARG A 17 8.78 -4.15 13.90
CA ARG A 17 9.50 -3.76 12.68
C ARG A 17 8.55 -3.84 11.51
N VAL A 18 8.35 -2.72 10.82
CA VAL A 18 7.37 -2.59 9.74
C VAL A 18 8.07 -2.28 8.42
N LEU A 19 7.64 -2.95 7.35
CA LEU A 19 7.97 -2.59 5.97
C LEU A 19 6.69 -2.14 5.26
N ASP A 20 6.67 -0.91 4.76
CA ASP A 20 5.52 -0.35 4.04
C ASP A 20 5.83 -0.25 2.53
N LEU A 21 5.14 -1.05 1.74
CA LEU A 21 5.35 -1.17 0.29
C LEU A 21 4.48 -0.17 -0.47
N GLY A 22 5.11 0.82 -1.09
CA GLY A 22 4.43 1.96 -1.68
C GLY A 22 3.93 2.90 -0.58
N CYS A 23 4.85 3.33 0.27
CA CYS A 23 4.52 4.08 1.49
C CYS A 23 3.98 5.50 1.21
N GLY A 24 3.99 5.94 -0.06
CA GLY A 24 3.58 7.29 -0.42
C GLY A 24 4.37 8.33 0.36
N ASN A 25 3.69 9.33 0.87
CA ASN A 25 4.31 10.40 1.67
C ASN A 25 4.71 9.99 3.11
N GLY A 26 4.70 8.70 3.44
CA GLY A 26 5.14 8.17 4.73
C GLY A 26 4.18 8.44 5.90
N GLU A 27 2.93 8.80 5.65
CA GLU A 27 1.97 9.17 6.70
C GLU A 27 1.73 8.04 7.72
N LEU A 28 1.61 6.79 7.27
CA LEU A 28 1.40 5.64 8.15
C LEU A 28 2.62 5.39 9.03
N LEU A 29 3.81 5.31 8.44
CA LEU A 29 5.06 5.05 9.17
C LEU A 29 5.39 6.15 10.16
N SER A 30 5.24 7.41 9.77
CA SER A 30 5.45 8.55 10.67
C SER A 30 4.54 8.47 11.91
N TRP A 31 3.26 8.20 11.70
CA TRP A 31 2.31 8.03 12.80
C TRP A 31 2.66 6.85 13.71
N LEU A 32 3.02 5.70 13.13
CA LEU A 32 3.40 4.49 13.87
C LEU A 32 4.69 4.69 14.67
N GLN A 33 5.66 5.40 14.13
CA GLN A 33 6.90 5.76 14.84
C GLN A 33 6.59 6.63 16.08
N GLU A 34 5.76 7.65 15.88
CA GLU A 34 5.43 8.60 16.95
C GLU A 34 4.57 7.98 18.07
N HIS A 35 3.57 7.14 17.71
CA HIS A 35 2.54 6.68 18.65
C HIS A 35 2.70 5.23 19.10
N ARG A 36 3.46 4.42 18.38
CA ARG A 36 3.60 2.97 18.61
C ARG A 36 5.04 2.51 18.77
N ASN A 37 6.03 3.43 18.72
CA ASN A 37 7.45 3.09 18.77
C ASN A 37 7.85 2.01 17.74
N VAL A 38 7.27 2.09 16.55
CA VAL A 38 7.57 1.21 15.44
C VAL A 38 8.87 1.63 14.79
N THR A 39 9.67 0.66 14.34
CA THR A 39 10.84 0.89 13.49
C THR A 39 10.62 0.27 12.13
N GLY A 40 11.31 0.75 11.10
CA GLY A 40 11.21 0.13 9.77
C GLY A 40 11.49 1.08 8.62
N TYR A 41 11.03 0.66 7.46
CA TYR A 41 11.30 1.34 6.19
C TYR A 41 10.04 1.44 5.35
N GLY A 42 9.94 2.53 4.57
CA GLY A 42 9.04 2.63 3.43
C GLY A 42 9.77 2.32 2.14
N LEU A 43 9.11 1.68 1.19
CA LEU A 43 9.56 1.58 -0.20
C LEU A 43 8.69 2.50 -1.05
N GLU A 44 9.31 3.34 -1.84
CA GLU A 44 8.62 4.30 -2.71
C GLU A 44 9.45 4.54 -3.97
N ILE A 45 8.82 4.94 -5.05
CA ILE A 45 9.48 5.24 -6.32
C ILE A 45 9.31 6.71 -6.72
N ASP A 46 8.28 7.38 -6.23
CA ASP A 46 7.99 8.77 -6.54
C ASP A 46 8.91 9.71 -5.75
N PRO A 47 9.73 10.56 -6.41
CA PRO A 47 10.67 11.44 -5.73
C PRO A 47 10.03 12.45 -4.78
N ASP A 48 8.83 12.94 -5.10
CA ASP A 48 8.12 13.92 -4.26
C ASP A 48 7.63 13.26 -2.96
N ASN A 49 7.17 12.02 -3.05
CA ASN A 49 6.81 11.21 -1.89
C ASN A 49 8.03 10.86 -1.04
N ILE A 50 9.15 10.50 -1.66
CA ILE A 50 10.41 10.23 -0.96
C ILE A 50 10.87 11.47 -0.19
N ALA A 51 10.84 12.64 -0.81
CA ALA A 51 11.16 13.90 -0.12
C ALA A 51 10.24 14.15 1.08
N ALA A 52 8.93 13.92 0.93
CA ALA A 52 7.97 14.06 2.02
C ALA A 52 8.20 13.07 3.16
N CYS A 53 8.67 11.85 2.88
CA CYS A 53 9.08 10.87 3.91
C CYS A 53 10.28 11.38 4.69
N ILE A 54 11.30 11.88 4.01
CA ILE A 54 12.53 12.41 4.63
C ILE A 54 12.19 13.59 5.54
N ASP A 55 11.34 14.51 5.09
CA ASP A 55 10.90 15.66 5.88
C ASP A 55 10.17 15.26 7.19
N LYS A 56 9.50 14.10 7.18
CA LYS A 56 8.84 13.52 8.35
C LYS A 56 9.74 12.62 9.20
N GLY A 57 11.02 12.45 8.83
CA GLY A 57 11.95 11.57 9.52
C GLY A 57 11.65 10.06 9.32
N VAL A 58 10.93 9.71 8.28
CA VAL A 58 10.66 8.31 7.91
C VAL A 58 11.82 7.76 7.08
N ASN A 59 12.33 6.60 7.47
CA ASN A 59 13.32 5.89 6.66
C ASN A 59 12.65 5.36 5.38
N VAL A 60 13.08 5.83 4.23
CA VAL A 60 12.55 5.44 2.94
C VAL A 60 13.68 4.95 2.01
N ILE A 61 13.37 3.94 1.22
CA ILE A 61 14.25 3.38 0.20
C ILE A 61 13.56 3.56 -1.14
N GLU A 62 14.27 4.18 -2.09
CA GLU A 62 13.80 4.24 -3.48
C GLU A 62 13.88 2.84 -4.10
N GLN A 63 12.72 2.23 -4.35
CA GLN A 63 12.65 0.89 -4.91
C GLN A 63 11.37 0.68 -5.70
N ASN A 64 11.51 0.13 -6.90
CA ASN A 64 10.40 -0.38 -7.69
C ASN A 64 9.97 -1.75 -7.16
N LEU A 65 8.71 -1.89 -6.76
CA LEU A 65 8.16 -3.13 -6.21
C LEU A 65 8.16 -4.29 -7.21
N ASP A 66 8.13 -4.02 -8.52
CA ASP A 66 8.21 -5.03 -9.57
C ASP A 66 9.57 -5.76 -9.61
N LEU A 67 10.60 -5.19 -8.98
CA LEU A 67 11.91 -5.83 -8.81
C LEU A 67 11.96 -6.82 -7.63
N GLY A 68 10.87 -6.92 -6.86
CA GLY A 68 10.78 -7.80 -5.70
C GLY A 68 11.47 -7.24 -4.45
N LEU A 69 11.62 -8.08 -3.43
CA LEU A 69 12.16 -7.75 -2.12
C LEU A 69 13.44 -8.55 -1.79
N GLY A 70 14.20 -8.96 -2.80
CA GLY A 70 15.39 -9.79 -2.66
C GLY A 70 16.52 -9.18 -1.80
N ASN A 71 16.47 -7.87 -1.54
CA ASN A 71 17.37 -7.15 -0.65
C ASN A 71 17.03 -7.32 0.85
N PHE A 72 15.90 -7.95 1.18
CA PHE A 72 15.49 -8.24 2.55
C PHE A 72 15.54 -9.74 2.83
N ALA A 73 15.99 -10.08 4.04
CA ALA A 73 16.03 -11.48 4.50
C ALA A 73 14.64 -11.99 4.87
N ASP A 74 14.49 -13.32 4.89
CA ASP A 74 13.26 -13.98 5.35
C ASP A 74 12.95 -13.58 6.80
N ASP A 75 11.67 -13.42 7.12
CA ASP A 75 11.18 -13.07 8.48
C ASP A 75 11.83 -11.82 9.09
N SER A 76 12.35 -10.90 8.25
CA SER A 76 13.07 -9.70 8.73
C SER A 76 12.16 -8.61 9.27
N PHE A 77 10.83 -8.69 9.02
CA PHE A 77 9.84 -7.75 9.53
C PHE A 77 8.71 -8.46 10.27
N ASP A 78 8.21 -7.83 11.33
CA ASP A 78 7.04 -8.32 12.05
C ASP A 78 5.77 -8.10 11.25
N VAL A 79 5.68 -6.95 10.56
CA VAL A 79 4.54 -6.61 9.71
C VAL A 79 5.02 -6.03 8.39
N VAL A 80 4.48 -6.54 7.29
CA VAL A 80 4.63 -5.96 5.95
C VAL A 80 3.28 -5.41 5.52
N VAL A 81 3.24 -4.13 5.14
CA VAL A 81 2.02 -3.44 4.74
C VAL A 81 2.10 -3.06 3.27
N MET A 82 1.00 -3.19 2.56
CA MET A 82 0.83 -2.67 1.20
C MET A 82 -0.54 -2.01 1.10
N THR A 83 -0.57 -0.67 1.10
CA THR A 83 -1.82 0.07 1.05
C THR A 83 -2.07 0.65 -0.33
N GLN A 84 -3.11 0.16 -1.00
CA GLN A 84 -3.55 0.64 -2.32
C GLN A 84 -2.43 0.68 -3.39
N ALA A 85 -1.46 -0.24 -3.30
CA ALA A 85 -0.39 -0.37 -4.27
C ALA A 85 -0.50 -1.68 -5.09
N LEU A 86 -1.27 -2.67 -4.63
CA LEU A 86 -1.40 -3.96 -5.31
C LEU A 86 -1.89 -3.83 -6.76
N GLN A 87 -2.80 -2.89 -7.01
CA GLN A 87 -3.40 -2.68 -8.33
C GLN A 87 -2.46 -1.99 -9.33
N VAL A 88 -1.33 -1.43 -8.89
CA VAL A 88 -0.35 -0.73 -9.75
C VAL A 88 0.87 -1.57 -10.09
N VAL A 89 1.16 -2.66 -9.36
CA VAL A 89 2.30 -3.54 -9.65
C VAL A 89 1.99 -4.46 -10.83
N HIS A 90 3.00 -4.77 -11.66
CA HIS A 90 2.84 -5.65 -12.83
C HIS A 90 2.73 -7.13 -12.45
N TYR A 91 3.38 -7.53 -11.35
CA TYR A 91 3.45 -8.93 -10.90
C TYR A 91 2.94 -9.07 -9.46
N PRO A 92 1.62 -8.90 -9.23
CA PRO A 92 1.06 -8.93 -7.88
C PRO A 92 1.25 -10.28 -7.17
N ASP A 93 1.24 -11.38 -7.89
CA ASP A 93 1.51 -12.71 -7.37
C ASP A 93 2.92 -12.83 -6.79
N LYS A 94 3.92 -12.29 -7.49
CA LYS A 94 5.31 -12.31 -7.02
C LYS A 94 5.52 -11.44 -5.79
N ILE A 95 4.99 -10.22 -5.79
CA ILE A 95 5.15 -9.33 -4.64
C ILE A 95 4.44 -9.88 -3.40
N LEU A 96 3.29 -10.55 -3.56
CA LEU A 96 2.59 -11.21 -2.46
C LEU A 96 3.41 -12.35 -1.85
N GLN A 97 4.07 -13.16 -2.68
CA GLN A 97 4.98 -14.22 -2.22
C GLN A 97 6.17 -13.64 -1.47
N GLU A 98 6.77 -12.56 -1.99
CA GLU A 98 7.87 -11.87 -1.31
C GLU A 98 7.43 -11.24 0.01
N MET A 99 6.25 -10.64 0.09
CA MET A 99 5.69 -10.14 1.36
C MET A 99 5.58 -11.26 2.41
N LEU A 100 5.07 -12.43 2.02
CA LEU A 100 4.95 -13.59 2.91
C LEU A 100 6.32 -14.18 3.29
N ARG A 101 7.35 -13.97 2.49
CA ARG A 101 8.72 -14.40 2.79
C ARG A 101 9.40 -13.47 3.81
N VAL A 102 9.27 -12.15 3.62
CA VAL A 102 10.00 -11.18 4.44
C VAL A 102 9.26 -10.79 5.72
N GLY A 103 7.94 -10.98 5.77
CA GLY A 103 7.08 -10.57 6.88
C GLY A 103 6.34 -11.70 7.55
N ARG A 104 6.22 -11.62 8.89
CA ARG A 104 5.43 -12.58 9.67
C ARG A 104 3.94 -12.34 9.56
N THR A 105 3.54 -11.07 9.41
CA THR A 105 2.15 -10.66 9.17
C THR A 105 2.11 -9.74 7.97
N CYS A 106 1.15 -9.96 7.07
CA CYS A 106 0.96 -9.13 5.90
C CYS A 106 -0.40 -8.44 5.94
N ILE A 107 -0.42 -7.13 5.71
CA ILE A 107 -1.64 -6.32 5.64
C ILE A 107 -1.71 -5.71 4.24
N ILE A 108 -2.78 -5.99 3.51
CA ILE A 108 -2.96 -5.51 2.15
C ILE A 108 -4.30 -4.84 2.03
N THR A 109 -4.32 -3.66 1.40
CA THR A 109 -5.58 -3.01 1.02
C THR A 109 -5.58 -2.69 -0.47
N PHE A 110 -6.74 -2.80 -1.06
CA PHE A 110 -6.98 -2.44 -2.45
C PHE A 110 -8.42 -1.93 -2.63
N PRO A 111 -8.68 -1.09 -3.64
CA PRO A 111 -10.04 -0.67 -3.96
C PRO A 111 -10.87 -1.88 -4.40
N ASN A 112 -11.99 -2.13 -3.74
CA ASN A 112 -12.91 -3.19 -4.15
C ASN A 112 -13.77 -2.70 -5.32
N PHE A 113 -13.37 -3.03 -6.55
CA PHE A 113 -14.10 -2.68 -7.76
C PHE A 113 -15.45 -3.43 -7.89
N GLY A 114 -15.59 -4.57 -7.20
CA GLY A 114 -16.85 -5.33 -7.10
C GLY A 114 -17.88 -4.75 -6.13
N HIS A 115 -17.57 -3.64 -5.45
CA HIS A 115 -18.50 -2.99 -4.54
C HIS A 115 -19.80 -2.62 -5.25
N TRP A 116 -20.97 -2.80 -4.61
CA TRP A 116 -22.27 -2.62 -5.22
C TRP A 116 -22.47 -1.24 -5.88
N ARG A 117 -21.88 -0.18 -5.32
CA ARG A 117 -21.93 1.18 -5.90
C ARG A 117 -21.23 1.25 -7.25
N CYS A 118 -20.07 0.61 -7.38
CA CYS A 118 -19.35 0.55 -8.66
C CYS A 118 -20.14 -0.22 -9.69
N ARG A 119 -20.72 -1.37 -9.28
CA ARG A 119 -21.56 -2.21 -10.14
C ARG A 119 -22.82 -1.46 -10.60
N TRP A 120 -23.49 -0.77 -9.68
CA TRP A 120 -24.68 0.03 -9.98
C TRP A 120 -24.36 1.20 -10.90
N TYR A 121 -23.26 1.91 -10.64
CA TYR A 121 -22.82 3.02 -11.49
C TYR A 121 -22.53 2.55 -12.90
N LEU A 122 -21.79 1.45 -13.05
CA LEU A 122 -21.47 0.87 -14.35
C LEU A 122 -22.75 0.43 -15.10
N ALA A 123 -23.67 -0.28 -14.41
CA ALA A 123 -24.92 -0.72 -14.99
C ALA A 123 -25.82 0.44 -15.44
N ARG A 124 -25.85 1.54 -14.67
CA ARG A 124 -26.73 2.70 -14.93
C ARG A 124 -26.19 3.63 -16.00
N HIS A 125 -24.86 3.82 -16.05
CA HIS A 125 -24.23 4.87 -16.88
C HIS A 125 -23.39 4.30 -18.03
N GLY A 126 -23.08 3.00 -18.04
CA GLY A 126 -22.21 2.37 -19.06
C GLY A 126 -20.79 2.93 -19.09
N ARG A 127 -20.33 3.54 -18.00
CA ARG A 127 -19.00 4.17 -17.87
C ARG A 127 -18.29 3.66 -16.63
N MET A 128 -16.95 3.65 -16.67
CA MET A 128 -16.15 3.33 -15.51
C MET A 128 -16.42 4.32 -14.35
N PRO A 129 -16.68 3.83 -13.14
CA PRO A 129 -16.92 4.69 -12.00
C PRO A 129 -15.67 5.50 -11.64
N VAL A 130 -15.90 6.77 -11.31
CA VAL A 130 -14.90 7.65 -10.70
C VAL A 130 -15.45 8.04 -9.33
N SER A 131 -14.65 7.90 -8.29
CA SER A 131 -15.04 8.20 -6.91
C SER A 131 -13.81 8.55 -6.08
N ASP A 132 -14.00 8.93 -4.82
CA ASP A 132 -12.89 9.24 -3.90
C ASP A 132 -11.91 8.05 -3.74
N PHE A 133 -12.39 6.82 -3.90
CA PHE A 133 -11.58 5.60 -3.84
C PHE A 133 -10.99 5.17 -5.19
N LEU A 134 -11.56 5.67 -6.28
CA LEU A 134 -11.13 5.45 -7.66
C LEU A 134 -11.08 6.79 -8.38
N PRO A 135 -10.11 7.66 -8.05
CA PRO A 135 -10.13 9.07 -8.48
C PRO A 135 -9.76 9.28 -9.94
N TYR A 136 -9.29 8.24 -10.61
CA TYR A 136 -8.79 8.34 -11.99
C TYR A 136 -9.85 7.94 -13.02
N THR A 137 -9.77 8.54 -14.19
CA THR A 137 -10.54 8.09 -15.36
C THR A 137 -9.92 6.82 -15.94
N TRP A 138 -10.66 6.10 -16.77
CA TRP A 138 -10.22 4.83 -17.35
C TRP A 138 -8.95 4.93 -18.20
N TYR A 139 -8.61 6.11 -18.71
CA TYR A 139 -7.47 6.32 -19.62
C TYR A 139 -6.25 6.96 -18.96
N ASN A 140 -6.36 7.50 -17.74
CA ASN A 140 -5.23 8.11 -17.02
C ASN A 140 -4.96 7.47 -15.64
N THR A 141 -5.54 6.30 -15.41
CA THR A 141 -5.35 5.57 -14.16
C THR A 141 -4.00 4.85 -14.14
N PRO A 142 -3.24 4.92 -13.03
CA PRO A 142 -2.09 4.05 -12.82
C PRO A 142 -2.50 2.62 -12.47
N ASN A 143 -3.78 2.37 -12.20
CA ASN A 143 -4.29 1.05 -11.83
C ASN A 143 -4.35 0.14 -13.05
N ILE A 144 -3.55 -0.91 -13.07
CA ILE A 144 -3.54 -1.92 -14.13
C ILE A 144 -4.32 -3.18 -13.77
N HIS A 145 -4.67 -3.35 -12.48
CA HIS A 145 -5.51 -4.45 -12.01
C HIS A 145 -6.73 -3.95 -11.27
N PHE A 146 -7.86 -4.62 -11.48
CA PHE A 146 -9.11 -4.37 -10.78
C PHE A 146 -9.40 -5.53 -9.82
N CYS A 147 -9.18 -5.28 -8.54
CA CYS A 147 -9.39 -6.29 -7.51
C CYS A 147 -10.84 -6.30 -7.03
N THR A 148 -11.38 -7.49 -6.82
CA THR A 148 -12.71 -7.69 -6.23
C THR A 148 -12.62 -8.73 -5.12
N PHE A 149 -13.51 -8.63 -4.14
CA PHE A 149 -13.83 -9.75 -3.27
C PHE A 149 -14.94 -10.56 -3.96
N ALA A 150 -14.63 -11.78 -4.33
CA ALA A 150 -15.60 -12.72 -4.91
C ALA A 150 -16.35 -13.48 -3.81
#